data_cd8a6d8b8f594c7d7a9c5fb01536a2e0
#
_entry.id   cd8a6d8b8f594c7d7a9c5fb01536a2e0
#
_cell.length_a   1.000
_cell.length_b   1.000
_cell.length_c   1.000
_cell.angle_alpha   90.00
_cell.angle_beta   90.00
_cell.angle_gamma   90.00
#
_symmetry.space_group_name_H-M   'P 1'
#
loop_
_entity.id
_entity.type
_entity.pdbx_description
1 polymer ?
#
loop_
_entity_poly.entity_id
_entity_poly.type
_entity_poly.pdbx_seq_one_letter_code
_entity_poly.pdbx_strand_id
1 'polypeptide(L)'
;MHRRSLLVALAVCGLAMSGRAARSAEPAKRISMLIGLPLDHPIVSARVAELYRLLAERGWVEGKNLRVSWRVWGASEVDLARGAAEVVAENPDIIVVGSSAETAAVLAKTRRIPVLFGTASDPVGSGFVRSLERPDGNATGFSNNDPAMSEKWVELLAEIAPATRRIGVVFNPHTTPAAGATYLARLRAAATGDEPAFETIQVTEPAAIDREIAGFAGKGAGGGLVFLPDSFTYRNAALCTAAAARLALPAVYPFDTFTLQGGLMSYAGAREETAEMLASYIDLILRGADVAELPVQFSRSFELVINEKAAAALGLSLPASLRIRAQRILS
;
A
#
# COMPACT_ATOMS: atom_id res chain seq x y z
N MET A 1 8.75 94.58 -41.57
CA MET A 1 9.45 93.56 -42.38
C MET A 1 9.51 92.26 -41.58
N HIS A 2 8.89 91.27 -42.11
CA HIS A 2 8.53 90.01 -41.36
C HIS A 2 9.61 88.96 -41.48
N ARG A 3 9.86 88.29 -40.33
CA ARG A 3 10.55 86.99 -40.34
C ARG A 3 9.69 85.96 -39.58
N ARG A 4 9.18 85.03 -40.33
CA ARG A 4 8.42 83.87 -39.89
C ARG A 4 9.38 82.82 -39.32
N SER A 5 9.20 82.43 -38.13
CA SER A 5 9.88 81.28 -37.49
C SER A 5 9.05 80.02 -37.63
N LEU A 6 9.56 79.03 -38.33
CA LEU A 6 8.98 77.70 -38.41
C LEU A 6 9.34 76.88 -37.16
N LEU A 7 8.36 76.49 -36.45
CA LEU A 7 8.50 75.49 -35.35
C LEU A 7 8.33 74.08 -35.94
N VAL A 8 9.39 73.28 -35.87
CA VAL A 8 9.37 71.86 -36.21
C VAL A 8 9.02 71.10 -34.95
N ALA A 9 7.89 70.44 -34.91
CA ALA A 9 7.48 69.54 -33.84
C ALA A 9 8.08 68.16 -34.09
N LEU A 10 9.02 67.75 -33.25
CA LEU A 10 9.48 66.37 -33.18
C LEU A 10 8.52 65.53 -32.35
N ALA A 11 7.78 64.64 -33.03
CA ALA A 11 6.99 63.61 -32.36
C ALA A 11 7.90 62.47 -31.89
N VAL A 12 8.15 62.35 -30.61
CA VAL A 12 8.85 61.22 -29.99
C VAL A 12 7.81 60.10 -29.84
N CYS A 13 7.85 59.11 -30.75
CA CYS A 13 7.16 57.83 -30.57
C CYS A 13 7.84 57.04 -29.47
N GLY A 14 7.29 57.07 -28.23
CA GLY A 14 7.66 56.19 -27.16
C GLY A 14 7.19 54.79 -27.45
N LEU A 15 8.09 53.88 -27.88
CA LEU A 15 7.84 52.44 -27.83
C LEU A 15 7.73 51.99 -26.38
N ALA A 16 6.49 51.81 -25.91
CA ALA A 16 6.21 51.08 -24.68
C ALA A 16 6.54 49.60 -24.96
N MET A 17 7.80 49.22 -24.71
CA MET A 17 8.14 47.80 -24.53
C MET A 17 7.42 47.29 -23.28
N SER A 18 6.25 46.69 -23.51
CA SER A 18 5.57 45.89 -22.50
C SER A 18 6.49 44.72 -22.15
N GLY A 19 7.34 44.93 -21.14
CA GLY A 19 8.13 43.88 -20.54
C GLY A 19 7.15 42.88 -19.96
N ARG A 20 6.91 41.84 -20.73
CA ARG A 20 6.27 40.63 -20.24
C ARG A 20 7.26 40.06 -19.23
N ALA A 21 7.03 40.39 -17.94
CA ALA A 21 7.80 39.81 -16.87
C ALA A 21 7.73 38.30 -17.07
N ALA A 22 8.86 37.71 -17.43
CA ALA A 22 9.01 36.27 -17.47
C ALA A 22 8.63 35.81 -16.04
N ARG A 23 7.44 35.22 -15.92
CA ARG A 23 7.03 34.59 -14.69
C ARG A 23 8.10 33.54 -14.43
N SER A 24 8.94 33.79 -13.42
CA SER A 24 9.89 32.80 -12.95
C SER A 24 9.13 31.49 -12.83
N ALA A 25 9.50 30.48 -13.63
CA ALA A 25 8.87 29.18 -13.54
C ALA A 25 9.03 28.74 -12.09
N GLU A 26 7.92 28.47 -11.42
CA GLU A 26 7.99 27.90 -10.07
C GLU A 26 8.89 26.65 -10.12
N PRO A 27 9.76 26.48 -9.12
CA PRO A 27 10.64 25.32 -9.10
C PRO A 27 9.80 24.03 -9.16
N ALA A 28 10.26 23.07 -9.95
CA ALA A 28 9.57 21.80 -10.08
C ALA A 28 9.38 21.15 -8.69
N LYS A 29 8.18 20.70 -8.41
CA LYS A 29 7.87 19.95 -7.18
C LYS A 29 8.59 18.62 -7.16
N ARG A 30 8.97 18.16 -5.98
CA ARG A 30 9.79 16.95 -5.79
C ARG A 30 9.04 15.92 -4.95
N ILE A 31 8.95 14.71 -5.48
CA ILE A 31 8.40 13.53 -4.78
C ILE A 31 9.54 12.53 -4.62
N SER A 32 9.73 12.01 -3.42
CA SER A 32 10.59 10.84 -3.20
C SER A 32 9.73 9.64 -2.83
N MET A 33 9.90 8.56 -3.57
CA MET A 33 9.13 7.32 -3.39
C MET A 33 10.01 6.21 -2.82
N LEU A 34 9.52 5.54 -1.77
CA LEU A 34 10.16 4.36 -1.18
C LEU A 34 9.22 3.17 -1.31
N ILE A 35 9.67 2.12 -2.00
CA ILE A 35 8.87 0.92 -2.29
C ILE A 35 9.66 -0.37 -2.08
N GLY A 36 8.94 -1.45 -1.77
CA GLY A 36 9.52 -2.76 -1.46
C GLY A 36 9.72 -3.70 -2.66
N LEU A 37 9.21 -3.36 -3.83
CA LEU A 37 9.33 -4.16 -5.05
C LEU A 37 10.06 -3.39 -6.15
N PRO A 38 10.83 -4.07 -7.01
CA PRO A 38 11.50 -3.45 -8.15
C PRO A 38 10.53 -2.76 -9.11
N LEU A 39 10.98 -1.69 -9.77
CA LEU A 39 10.15 -0.93 -10.72
C LEU A 39 9.75 -1.73 -11.97
N ASP A 40 10.58 -2.70 -12.38
CA ASP A 40 10.32 -3.61 -13.50
C ASP A 40 9.39 -4.78 -13.14
N HIS A 41 9.02 -4.90 -11.86
CA HIS A 41 8.01 -5.88 -11.45
C HIS A 41 6.66 -5.54 -12.13
N PRO A 42 5.98 -6.49 -12.81
CA PRO A 42 4.80 -6.21 -13.64
C PRO A 42 3.69 -5.42 -12.93
N ILE A 43 3.45 -5.74 -11.65
CA ILE A 43 2.44 -5.04 -10.84
C ILE A 43 2.87 -3.60 -10.54
N VAL A 44 4.16 -3.36 -10.27
CA VAL A 44 4.69 -2.03 -9.95
C VAL A 44 4.70 -1.15 -11.19
N SER A 45 5.22 -1.66 -12.30
CA SER A 45 5.31 -0.90 -13.56
C SER A 45 3.94 -0.41 -14.05
N ALA A 46 2.92 -1.27 -13.98
CA ALA A 46 1.54 -0.89 -14.33
C ALA A 46 0.99 0.22 -13.41
N ARG A 47 1.22 0.13 -12.10
CA ARG A 47 0.77 1.14 -11.11
C ARG A 47 1.49 2.47 -11.28
N VAL A 48 2.79 2.43 -11.55
CA VAL A 48 3.60 3.62 -11.81
C VAL A 48 3.11 4.34 -13.06
N ALA A 49 2.88 3.61 -14.15
CA ALA A 49 2.35 4.18 -15.37
C ALA A 49 0.99 4.86 -15.16
N GLU A 50 0.10 4.21 -14.43
CA GLU A 50 -1.21 4.75 -14.09
C GLU A 50 -1.10 6.00 -13.20
N LEU A 51 -0.25 5.98 -12.19
CA LEU A 51 -0.01 7.13 -11.32
C LEU A 51 0.50 8.34 -12.12
N TYR A 52 1.47 8.15 -13.02
CA TYR A 52 1.97 9.23 -13.87
C TYR A 52 0.89 9.79 -14.80
N ARG A 53 0.05 8.92 -15.39
CA ARG A 53 -1.08 9.34 -16.21
C ARG A 53 -2.04 10.24 -15.42
N LEU A 54 -2.43 9.79 -14.23
CA LEU A 54 -3.35 10.51 -13.33
C LEU A 54 -2.77 11.83 -12.81
N LEU A 55 -1.47 11.88 -12.54
CA LEU A 55 -0.77 13.11 -12.17
C LEU A 55 -0.71 14.09 -13.34
N ALA A 56 -0.46 13.60 -14.57
CA ALA A 56 -0.45 14.44 -15.75
C ALA A 56 -1.82 15.08 -16.04
N GLU A 57 -2.90 14.35 -15.83
CA GLU A 57 -4.28 14.88 -15.93
C GLU A 57 -4.57 15.99 -14.92
N ARG A 58 -3.88 15.99 -13.77
CA ARG A 58 -3.93 17.04 -12.74
C ARG A 58 -2.94 18.18 -12.97
N GLY A 59 -2.17 18.10 -14.09
CA GLY A 59 -1.20 19.11 -14.49
C GLY A 59 0.22 18.88 -13.98
N TRP A 60 0.51 17.75 -13.31
CA TRP A 60 1.84 17.39 -12.83
C TRP A 60 2.55 16.48 -13.84
N VAL A 61 3.57 17.00 -14.51
CA VAL A 61 4.27 16.31 -15.60
C VAL A 61 5.73 16.15 -15.22
N GLU A 62 6.18 14.89 -15.16
CA GLU A 62 7.59 14.55 -14.91
C GLU A 62 8.52 15.21 -15.93
N GLY A 63 9.64 15.78 -15.42
CA GLY A 63 10.59 16.51 -16.24
C GLY A 63 10.18 17.95 -16.61
N LYS A 64 8.95 18.38 -16.32
CA LYS A 64 8.44 19.73 -16.57
C LYS A 64 8.27 20.53 -15.28
N ASN A 65 7.30 20.17 -14.46
CA ASN A 65 6.99 20.81 -13.18
C ASN A 65 6.95 19.83 -11.99
N LEU A 66 7.30 18.58 -12.25
CA LEU A 66 7.42 17.51 -11.30
C LEU A 66 8.76 16.79 -11.49
N ARG A 67 9.35 16.31 -10.37
CA ARG A 67 10.48 15.39 -10.34
C ARG A 67 10.19 14.29 -9.34
N VAL A 68 10.30 13.03 -9.75
CA VAL A 68 10.05 11.87 -8.90
C VAL A 68 11.33 11.05 -8.78
N SER A 69 11.81 10.88 -7.57
CA SER A 69 12.91 9.95 -7.27
C SER A 69 12.34 8.65 -6.70
N TRP A 70 12.95 7.53 -7.05
CA TRP A 70 12.55 6.21 -6.60
C TRP A 70 13.66 5.54 -5.82
N ARG A 71 13.30 4.97 -4.67
CA ARG A 71 14.16 4.08 -3.89
C ARG A 71 13.46 2.75 -3.71
N VAL A 72 14.13 1.69 -4.13
CA VAL A 72 13.71 0.32 -3.86
C VAL A 72 14.59 -0.21 -2.75
N TRP A 73 13.98 -0.54 -1.61
CA TRP A 73 14.75 -1.14 -0.55
C TRP A 73 14.91 -2.66 -0.75
N GLY A 74 16.01 -3.21 -0.23
CA GLY A 74 16.34 -4.63 -0.36
C GLY A 74 15.50 -5.54 0.54
N ALA A 75 16.04 -6.72 0.86
CA ALA A 75 15.32 -7.74 1.63
C ALA A 75 15.39 -7.55 3.15
N SER A 76 16.23 -6.63 3.64
CA SER A 76 16.52 -6.49 5.07
C SER A 76 15.98 -5.20 5.67
N GLU A 77 15.77 -5.20 6.99
CA GLU A 77 15.42 -3.99 7.76
C GLU A 77 16.50 -2.90 7.65
N VAL A 78 17.78 -3.31 7.51
CA VAL A 78 18.90 -2.40 7.31
C VAL A 78 18.76 -1.64 5.99
N ASP A 79 18.35 -2.34 4.92
CA ASP A 79 18.10 -1.72 3.62
C ASP A 79 16.91 -0.77 3.68
N LEU A 80 15.86 -1.14 4.39
CA LEU A 80 14.69 -0.29 4.61
C LEU A 80 15.07 0.99 5.37
N ALA A 81 15.81 0.86 6.46
CA ALA A 81 16.26 2.00 7.26
C ALA A 81 17.18 2.94 6.46
N ARG A 82 18.06 2.39 5.60
CA ARG A 82 18.91 3.16 4.67
C ARG A 82 18.05 3.89 3.64
N GLY A 83 17.13 3.20 2.94
CA GLY A 83 16.23 3.81 1.96
C GLY A 83 15.39 4.93 2.56
N ALA A 84 14.88 4.75 3.78
CA ALA A 84 14.14 5.78 4.51
C ALA A 84 15.03 7.02 4.80
N ALA A 85 16.28 6.82 5.19
CA ALA A 85 17.23 7.92 5.43
C ALA A 85 17.54 8.67 4.11
N GLU A 86 17.74 7.96 3.00
CA GLU A 86 18.02 8.54 1.69
C GLU A 86 16.87 9.42 1.18
N VAL A 87 15.61 8.92 1.20
CA VAL A 87 14.45 9.72 0.75
C VAL A 87 14.22 10.96 1.62
N VAL A 88 14.50 10.89 2.92
CA VAL A 88 14.42 12.05 3.81
C VAL A 88 15.54 13.06 3.54
N ALA A 89 16.76 12.58 3.26
CA ALA A 89 17.92 13.45 2.94
C ALA A 89 17.72 14.22 1.62
N GLU A 90 16.94 13.72 0.69
CA GLU A 90 16.57 14.45 -0.54
C GLU A 90 15.75 15.72 -0.25
N ASN A 91 15.17 15.85 0.93
CA ASN A 91 14.30 16.94 1.36
C ASN A 91 13.24 17.30 0.29
N PRO A 92 12.37 16.35 -0.11
CA PRO A 92 11.34 16.56 -1.12
C PRO A 92 10.14 17.35 -0.56
N ASP A 93 9.21 17.75 -1.45
CA ASP A 93 7.94 18.35 -1.04
C ASP A 93 7.00 17.31 -0.41
N ILE A 94 7.14 16.03 -0.81
CA ILE A 94 6.38 14.90 -0.25
C ILE A 94 7.18 13.59 -0.39
N ILE A 95 7.08 12.73 0.62
CA ILE A 95 7.54 11.33 0.54
C ILE A 95 6.33 10.44 0.38
N VAL A 96 6.33 9.57 -0.63
CA VAL A 96 5.29 8.56 -0.84
C VAL A 96 5.87 7.18 -0.54
N VAL A 97 5.16 6.42 0.27
CA VAL A 97 5.58 5.08 0.73
C VAL A 97 4.51 4.04 0.43
N GLY A 98 4.92 2.80 0.17
CA GLY A 98 4.01 1.75 -0.30
C GLY A 98 3.34 0.94 0.81
N SER A 99 3.93 0.87 2.01
CA SER A 99 3.50 -0.06 3.07
C SER A 99 3.66 0.49 4.48
N SER A 100 3.12 -0.23 5.48
CA SER A 100 3.28 0.11 6.90
C SER A 100 4.74 0.10 7.36
N ALA A 101 5.55 -0.85 6.88
CA ALA A 101 6.97 -0.92 7.26
C ALA A 101 7.75 0.30 6.76
N GLU A 102 7.53 0.70 5.51
CA GLU A 102 8.13 1.90 4.93
C GLU A 102 7.64 3.17 5.64
N THR A 103 6.35 3.23 5.98
CA THR A 103 5.76 4.34 6.74
C THR A 103 6.47 4.49 8.09
N ALA A 104 6.60 3.40 8.85
CA ALA A 104 7.30 3.39 10.14
C ALA A 104 8.75 3.86 10.00
N ALA A 105 9.48 3.33 9.01
CA ALA A 105 10.88 3.65 8.79
C ALA A 105 11.09 5.14 8.44
N VAL A 106 10.25 5.73 7.60
CA VAL A 106 10.30 7.15 7.22
C VAL A 106 9.89 8.05 8.39
N LEU A 107 8.80 7.73 9.09
CA LEU A 107 8.35 8.52 10.24
C LEU A 107 9.32 8.51 11.41
N ALA A 108 10.17 7.48 11.53
CA ALA A 108 11.30 7.48 12.48
C ALA A 108 12.39 8.49 12.13
N LYS A 109 12.46 9.01 10.89
CA LYS A 109 13.48 9.92 10.39
C LYS A 109 13.00 11.35 10.19
N THR A 110 11.70 11.58 9.99
CA THR A 110 11.16 12.93 9.77
C THR A 110 9.82 13.14 10.48
N ARG A 111 9.63 14.36 10.99
CA ARG A 111 8.36 14.86 11.54
C ARG A 111 7.90 16.13 10.82
N ARG A 112 8.56 16.50 9.71
CA ARG A 112 8.29 17.75 8.98
C ARG A 112 7.91 17.54 7.54
N ILE A 113 8.56 16.60 6.84
CA ILE A 113 8.27 16.32 5.44
C ILE A 113 6.95 15.57 5.39
N PRO A 114 5.98 16.01 4.56
CA PRO A 114 4.74 15.27 4.32
C PRO A 114 5.00 13.82 3.90
N VAL A 115 4.33 12.87 4.53
CA VAL A 115 4.42 11.44 4.21
C VAL A 115 3.04 10.93 3.79
N LEU A 116 2.95 10.44 2.57
CA LEU A 116 1.74 9.82 2.04
C LEU A 116 1.93 8.30 1.93
N PHE A 117 1.21 7.54 2.75
CA PHE A 117 1.25 6.08 2.66
C PHE A 117 0.17 5.55 1.71
N GLY A 118 0.57 4.65 0.79
CA GLY A 118 -0.31 4.10 -0.23
C GLY A 118 -1.19 2.95 0.27
N THR A 119 -0.67 2.14 1.18
CA THR A 119 -1.38 0.96 1.71
C THR A 119 -0.96 0.62 3.14
N ALA A 120 -1.00 1.59 4.05
CA ALA A 120 -0.76 1.28 5.45
C ALA A 120 -1.94 0.50 6.03
N SER A 121 -1.63 -0.58 6.73
CA SER A 121 -2.62 -1.31 7.50
C SER A 121 -2.57 -0.82 8.95
N ASP A 122 -3.73 -0.69 9.60
CA ASP A 122 -3.87 -0.21 10.99
C ASP A 122 -3.01 1.04 11.32
N PRO A 123 -3.21 2.18 10.63
CA PRO A 123 -2.37 3.35 10.80
C PRO A 123 -2.49 4.01 12.18
N VAL A 124 -3.63 3.85 12.87
CA VAL A 124 -3.83 4.35 14.24
C VAL A 124 -3.15 3.43 15.25
N GLY A 125 -3.36 2.13 15.18
CA GLY A 125 -2.71 1.16 16.07
C GLY A 125 -1.19 1.13 15.90
N SER A 126 -0.69 1.46 14.70
CA SER A 126 0.74 1.63 14.43
C SER A 126 1.30 2.99 14.87
N GLY A 127 0.47 3.92 15.32
CA GLY A 127 0.89 5.24 15.76
C GLY A 127 1.35 6.16 14.61
N PHE A 128 0.96 5.91 13.38
CA PHE A 128 1.29 6.76 12.23
C PHE A 128 0.45 8.02 12.21
N VAL A 129 -0.80 7.91 12.64
CA VAL A 129 -1.77 8.99 12.74
C VAL A 129 -2.49 8.91 14.08
N ARG A 130 -2.99 10.05 14.56
CA ARG A 130 -3.74 10.11 15.82
C ARG A 130 -5.15 9.56 15.68
N SER A 131 -5.83 9.92 14.59
CA SER A 131 -7.14 9.38 14.20
C SER A 131 -7.24 9.32 12.68
N LEU A 132 -8.24 8.61 12.18
CA LEU A 132 -8.47 8.48 10.74
C LEU A 132 -9.03 9.77 10.14
N GLU A 133 -9.89 10.48 10.88
CA GLU A 133 -10.53 11.73 10.42
C GLU A 133 -9.57 12.92 10.47
N ARG A 134 -8.67 12.95 11.47
CA ARG A 134 -7.66 13.99 11.66
C ARG A 134 -6.34 13.36 12.05
N PRO A 135 -5.45 13.16 11.09
CA PRO A 135 -4.14 12.54 11.31
C PRO A 135 -3.28 13.25 12.36
N ASP A 136 -3.37 14.60 12.44
CA ASP A 136 -2.71 15.45 13.45
C ASP A 136 -1.19 15.24 13.49
N GLY A 137 -0.56 15.16 12.32
CA GLY A 137 0.87 14.93 12.14
C GLY A 137 1.32 15.20 10.72
N ASN A 138 2.52 14.70 10.37
CA ASN A 138 3.05 14.84 9.01
C ASN A 138 2.74 13.65 8.09
N ALA A 139 1.82 12.76 8.48
CA ALA A 139 1.48 11.58 7.70
C ALA A 139 -0.03 11.47 7.48
N THR A 140 -0.42 11.05 6.29
CA THR A 140 -1.77 10.63 5.92
C THR A 140 -1.70 9.61 4.79
N GLY A 141 -2.83 9.08 4.33
CA GLY A 141 -2.85 8.18 3.19
C GLY A 141 -4.04 7.25 3.16
N PHE A 142 -3.78 6.02 2.72
CA PHE A 142 -4.82 5.03 2.43
C PHE A 142 -4.58 3.75 3.21
N SER A 143 -5.65 3.22 3.81
CA SER A 143 -5.65 1.92 4.47
C SER A 143 -6.51 0.96 3.66
N ASN A 144 -5.98 -0.20 3.37
CA ASN A 144 -6.68 -1.24 2.61
C ASN A 144 -7.02 -2.48 3.46
N ASN A 145 -6.48 -2.57 4.66
CA ASN A 145 -6.71 -3.68 5.57
C ASN A 145 -6.97 -3.16 6.99
N ASP A 146 -8.25 -2.98 7.31
CA ASP A 146 -8.67 -2.76 8.69
C ASP A 146 -8.51 -4.05 9.50
N PRO A 147 -8.07 -3.99 10.76
CA PRO A 147 -8.03 -5.18 11.64
C PRO A 147 -9.35 -5.95 11.72
N ALA A 148 -10.51 -5.29 11.56
CA ALA A 148 -11.81 -5.97 11.49
C ALA A 148 -11.94 -6.95 10.31
N MET A 149 -11.13 -6.80 9.25
CA MET A 149 -11.13 -7.76 8.14
C MET A 149 -10.65 -9.15 8.55
N SER A 150 -9.92 -9.28 9.66
CA SER A 150 -9.46 -10.58 10.14
C SER A 150 -10.62 -11.54 10.45
N GLU A 151 -11.74 -11.03 10.93
CA GLU A 151 -12.97 -11.80 11.15
C GLU A 151 -13.51 -12.34 9.83
N LYS A 152 -13.48 -11.53 8.77
CA LYS A 152 -13.92 -11.93 7.45
C LYS A 152 -13.02 -12.99 6.80
N TRP A 153 -11.71 -12.93 7.03
CA TRP A 153 -10.80 -13.99 6.54
C TRP A 153 -11.10 -15.33 7.21
N VAL A 154 -11.41 -15.35 8.50
CA VAL A 154 -11.80 -16.56 9.22
C VAL A 154 -13.15 -17.10 8.70
N GLU A 155 -14.14 -16.23 8.51
CA GLU A 155 -15.45 -16.60 7.94
C GLU A 155 -15.28 -17.26 6.55
N LEU A 156 -14.48 -16.63 5.67
CA LEU A 156 -14.21 -17.13 4.33
C LEU A 156 -13.48 -18.49 4.36
N LEU A 157 -12.52 -18.64 5.28
CA LEU A 157 -11.82 -19.90 5.46
C LEU A 157 -12.76 -21.02 5.94
N ALA A 158 -13.62 -20.73 6.93
CA ALA A 158 -14.59 -21.69 7.44
C ALA A 158 -15.62 -22.09 6.37
N GLU A 159 -16.01 -21.17 5.47
CA GLU A 159 -16.95 -21.44 4.40
C GLU A 159 -16.39 -22.35 3.31
N ILE A 160 -15.12 -22.15 2.89
CA ILE A 160 -14.51 -22.98 1.85
C ILE A 160 -13.95 -24.30 2.42
N ALA A 161 -13.51 -24.31 3.67
CA ALA A 161 -12.90 -25.45 4.35
C ALA A 161 -13.56 -25.71 5.73
N PRO A 162 -14.80 -26.18 5.78
CA PRO A 162 -15.58 -26.30 7.01
C PRO A 162 -15.01 -27.34 8.01
N ALA A 163 -14.05 -28.14 7.59
CA ALA A 163 -13.33 -29.06 8.45
C ALA A 163 -12.20 -28.38 9.25
N THR A 164 -11.97 -27.08 9.08
CA THR A 164 -10.92 -26.33 9.79
C THR A 164 -11.28 -26.20 11.26
N ARG A 165 -10.37 -26.66 12.15
CA ARG A 165 -10.51 -26.58 13.61
C ARG A 165 -9.39 -25.78 14.26
N ARG A 166 -8.28 -25.60 13.53
CA ARG A 166 -7.11 -24.84 13.98
C ARG A 166 -6.70 -23.87 12.89
N ILE A 167 -6.38 -22.65 13.27
CA ILE A 167 -5.95 -21.62 12.35
C ILE A 167 -4.55 -21.13 12.73
N GLY A 168 -3.59 -21.36 11.85
CA GLY A 168 -2.27 -20.77 11.92
C GLY A 168 -2.31 -19.33 11.37
N VAL A 169 -2.00 -18.37 12.23
CA VAL A 169 -1.92 -16.95 11.84
C VAL A 169 -0.48 -16.64 11.48
N VAL A 170 -0.22 -16.45 10.18
CA VAL A 170 1.14 -16.29 9.61
C VAL A 170 1.46 -14.81 9.43
N PHE A 171 2.57 -14.36 10.00
CA PHE A 171 3.05 -13.00 9.86
C PHE A 171 4.51 -12.83 10.29
N ASN A 172 5.14 -11.71 9.89
CA ASN A 172 6.42 -11.28 10.42
C ASN A 172 6.18 -10.15 11.44
N PRO A 173 6.57 -10.32 12.72
CA PRO A 173 6.31 -9.33 13.77
C PRO A 173 7.04 -7.99 13.54
N HIS A 174 8.10 -7.96 12.73
CA HIS A 174 8.85 -6.73 12.44
C HIS A 174 8.24 -5.90 11.30
N THR A 175 7.44 -6.52 10.43
CA THR A 175 6.86 -5.85 9.25
C THR A 175 5.33 -5.82 9.26
N THR A 176 4.69 -6.54 10.19
CA THR A 176 3.24 -6.46 10.43
C THR A 176 2.92 -5.26 11.32
N PRO A 177 1.87 -4.48 11.02
CA PRO A 177 1.42 -3.36 11.86
C PRO A 177 1.23 -3.78 13.32
N ALA A 178 1.74 -2.98 14.27
CA ALA A 178 1.69 -3.24 15.70
C ALA A 178 2.10 -4.68 16.08
N ALA A 179 3.07 -5.26 15.35
CA ALA A 179 3.50 -6.66 15.49
C ALA A 179 2.33 -7.67 15.46
N GLY A 180 1.26 -7.36 14.74
CA GLY A 180 0.07 -8.19 14.61
C GLY A 180 -0.91 -8.10 15.77
N ALA A 181 -0.63 -7.32 16.82
CA ALA A 181 -1.40 -7.33 18.06
C ALA A 181 -2.89 -7.02 17.86
N THR A 182 -3.21 -6.03 17.05
CA THR A 182 -4.60 -5.59 16.78
C THR A 182 -5.39 -6.66 16.04
N TYR A 183 -4.78 -7.28 15.03
CA TYR A 183 -5.38 -8.39 14.29
C TYR A 183 -5.61 -9.62 15.18
N LEU A 184 -4.59 -10.01 15.96
CA LEU A 184 -4.68 -11.14 16.88
C LEU A 184 -5.73 -10.93 17.97
N ALA A 185 -5.89 -9.71 18.47
CA ALA A 185 -6.95 -9.39 19.44
C ALA A 185 -8.34 -9.58 18.82
N ARG A 186 -8.55 -9.12 17.58
CA ARG A 186 -9.81 -9.31 16.83
C ARG A 186 -10.11 -10.78 16.57
N LEU A 187 -9.13 -11.54 16.08
CA LEU A 187 -9.28 -12.98 15.85
C LEU A 187 -9.68 -13.73 17.11
N ARG A 188 -9.05 -13.43 18.24
CA ARG A 188 -9.41 -14.04 19.53
C ARG A 188 -10.80 -13.65 20.01
N ALA A 189 -11.21 -12.40 19.79
CA ALA A 189 -12.55 -11.93 20.16
C ALA A 189 -13.66 -12.54 19.30
N ALA A 190 -13.36 -12.88 18.04
CA ALA A 190 -14.29 -13.52 17.11
C ALA A 190 -14.46 -15.03 17.35
N ALA A 191 -13.56 -15.65 18.09
CA ALA A 191 -13.69 -17.07 18.46
C ALA A 191 -14.88 -17.28 19.41
N THR A 192 -15.80 -18.14 19.02
CA THR A 192 -16.92 -18.55 19.87
C THR A 192 -16.58 -19.88 20.55
N GLY A 193 -16.17 -19.84 21.83
CA GLY A 193 -15.68 -21.01 22.55
C GLY A 193 -14.21 -21.33 22.22
N ASP A 194 -13.86 -22.60 22.22
CA ASP A 194 -12.47 -23.07 22.01
C ASP A 194 -12.14 -23.33 20.51
N GLU A 195 -13.08 -23.15 19.60
CA GLU A 195 -12.89 -23.40 18.16
C GLU A 195 -13.27 -22.19 17.27
N PRO A 196 -12.49 -21.94 16.20
CA PRO A 196 -11.20 -22.56 15.90
C PRO A 196 -10.10 -22.08 16.86
N ALA A 197 -9.17 -22.97 17.22
CA ALA A 197 -8.00 -22.59 17.99
C ALA A 197 -7.01 -21.79 17.13
N PHE A 198 -6.56 -20.63 17.62
CA PHE A 198 -5.59 -19.77 16.92
C PHE A 198 -4.17 -19.99 17.42
N GLU A 199 -3.25 -20.24 16.50
CA GLU A 199 -1.82 -20.35 16.75
C GLU A 199 -1.05 -19.33 15.93
N THR A 200 -0.10 -18.61 16.52
CA THR A 200 0.77 -17.68 15.79
C THR A 200 1.91 -18.43 15.11
N ILE A 201 2.15 -18.11 13.84
CA ILE A 201 3.26 -18.63 13.05
C ILE A 201 4.10 -17.43 12.62
N GLN A 202 5.18 -17.15 13.37
CA GLN A 202 6.06 -16.03 13.09
C GLN A 202 7.15 -16.43 12.10
N VAL A 203 7.27 -15.67 11.00
CA VAL A 203 8.25 -15.92 9.93
C VAL A 203 9.10 -14.67 9.72
N THR A 204 10.39 -14.75 10.04
CA THR A 204 11.31 -13.60 10.00
C THR A 204 12.34 -13.68 8.87
N GLU A 205 12.49 -14.85 8.25
CA GLU A 205 13.41 -15.09 7.13
C GLU A 205 12.76 -16.02 6.09
N PRO A 206 13.09 -15.90 4.80
CA PRO A 206 12.47 -16.73 3.74
C PRO A 206 12.63 -18.23 3.97
N ALA A 207 13.80 -18.68 4.47
CA ALA A 207 14.08 -20.08 4.75
C ALA A 207 13.24 -20.67 5.92
N ALA A 208 12.68 -19.80 6.79
CA ALA A 208 11.84 -20.25 7.90
C ALA A 208 10.37 -20.47 7.49
N ILE A 209 9.90 -19.88 6.39
CA ILE A 209 8.48 -19.96 5.98
C ILE A 209 7.99 -21.40 5.93
N ASP A 210 8.69 -22.23 5.19
CA ASP A 210 8.31 -23.63 5.00
C ASP A 210 8.37 -24.43 6.31
N ARG A 211 9.44 -24.24 7.09
CA ARG A 211 9.67 -24.93 8.37
C ARG A 211 8.59 -24.59 9.41
N GLU A 212 8.28 -23.30 9.58
CA GLU A 212 7.32 -22.86 10.60
C GLU A 212 5.88 -23.28 10.24
N ILE A 213 5.51 -23.19 8.96
CA ILE A 213 4.19 -23.68 8.49
C ILE A 213 4.12 -25.22 8.61
N ALA A 214 5.19 -25.94 8.32
CA ALA A 214 5.24 -27.40 8.49
C ALA A 214 5.14 -27.80 9.97
N GLY A 215 5.76 -27.04 10.88
CA GLY A 215 5.63 -27.22 12.32
C GLY A 215 4.17 -27.10 12.81
N PHE A 216 3.40 -26.19 12.25
CA PHE A 216 1.96 -26.09 12.51
C PHE A 216 1.18 -27.28 11.91
N ALA A 217 1.44 -27.65 10.65
CA ALA A 217 0.78 -28.77 9.98
C ALA A 217 0.98 -30.08 10.74
N GLY A 218 2.19 -30.33 11.25
CA GLY A 218 2.55 -31.55 11.98
C GLY A 218 1.82 -31.76 13.31
N LYS A 219 1.13 -30.76 13.85
CA LYS A 219 0.37 -30.86 15.11
C LYS A 219 -0.99 -31.55 14.95
N GLY A 220 -1.41 -31.93 13.77
CA GLY A 220 -2.65 -32.69 13.52
C GLY A 220 -3.49 -32.17 12.36
N ALA A 221 -4.57 -32.90 12.05
CA ALA A 221 -5.48 -32.60 10.96
C ALA A 221 -6.36 -31.36 11.25
N GLY A 222 -7.08 -30.86 10.23
CA GLY A 222 -8.02 -29.75 10.34
C GLY A 222 -7.34 -28.40 10.52
N GLY A 223 -6.09 -28.23 10.04
CA GLY A 223 -5.38 -26.96 9.99
C GLY A 223 -5.81 -26.10 8.80
N GLY A 224 -5.86 -24.78 9.01
CA GLY A 224 -5.97 -23.77 7.96
C GLY A 224 -5.09 -22.57 8.28
N LEU A 225 -4.87 -21.69 7.32
CA LEU A 225 -3.98 -20.54 7.50
C LEU A 225 -4.72 -19.22 7.21
N VAL A 226 -4.42 -18.22 8.01
CA VAL A 226 -4.74 -16.81 7.76
C VAL A 226 -3.44 -16.03 7.76
N PHE A 227 -3.14 -15.35 6.67
CA PHE A 227 -1.99 -14.46 6.59
C PHE A 227 -2.41 -13.05 6.97
N LEU A 228 -1.63 -12.40 7.83
CA LEU A 228 -1.85 -10.98 8.15
C LEU A 228 -1.20 -10.06 7.11
N PRO A 229 -1.69 -8.82 6.97
CA PRO A 229 -1.07 -7.81 6.10
C PRO A 229 0.36 -7.50 6.56
N ASP A 230 1.34 -7.84 5.74
CA ASP A 230 2.74 -7.75 6.08
C ASP A 230 3.60 -7.69 4.82
N SER A 231 4.56 -6.76 4.78
CA SER A 231 5.41 -6.55 3.62
C SER A 231 6.44 -7.66 3.40
N PHE A 232 6.83 -8.39 4.44
CA PHE A 232 7.74 -9.53 4.30
C PHE A 232 7.04 -10.71 3.61
N THR A 233 5.86 -11.14 4.10
CA THR A 233 5.09 -12.24 3.48
C THR A 233 4.60 -11.84 2.10
N TYR A 234 4.23 -10.58 1.87
CA TYR A 234 3.87 -10.05 0.56
C TYR A 234 5.01 -10.23 -0.47
N ARG A 235 6.25 -9.90 -0.11
CA ARG A 235 7.43 -10.08 -0.98
C ARG A 235 7.79 -11.54 -1.20
N ASN A 236 7.46 -12.40 -0.26
CA ASN A 236 7.70 -13.84 -0.30
C ASN A 236 6.42 -14.64 -0.62
N ALA A 237 5.43 -14.02 -1.29
CA ALA A 237 4.12 -14.63 -1.53
C ALA A 237 4.21 -15.99 -2.21
N ALA A 238 5.11 -16.17 -3.18
CA ALA A 238 5.35 -17.44 -3.85
C ALA A 238 5.80 -18.55 -2.89
N LEU A 239 6.68 -18.24 -1.94
CA LEU A 239 7.13 -19.22 -0.93
C LEU A 239 5.99 -19.56 0.04
N CYS A 240 5.21 -18.56 0.46
CA CYS A 240 4.08 -18.77 1.35
C CYS A 240 2.99 -19.64 0.72
N THR A 241 2.63 -19.37 -0.53
CA THR A 241 1.61 -20.15 -1.26
C THR A 241 2.09 -21.57 -1.57
N ALA A 242 3.35 -21.72 -1.94
CA ALA A 242 3.95 -23.05 -2.18
C ALA A 242 3.98 -23.90 -0.91
N ALA A 243 4.33 -23.33 0.24
CA ALA A 243 4.31 -24.01 1.53
C ALA A 243 2.90 -24.47 1.92
N ALA A 244 1.90 -23.58 1.81
CA ALA A 244 0.51 -23.91 2.09
C ALA A 244 -0.02 -25.02 1.18
N ALA A 245 0.26 -24.96 -0.13
CA ALA A 245 -0.16 -25.95 -1.10
C ALA A 245 0.51 -27.33 -0.85
N ARG A 246 1.82 -27.35 -0.63
CA ARG A 246 2.59 -28.59 -0.36
C ARG A 246 2.08 -29.30 0.91
N LEU A 247 1.66 -28.52 1.91
CA LEU A 247 1.19 -29.06 3.19
C LEU A 247 -0.34 -29.27 3.20
N ALA A 248 -1.00 -29.11 2.05
CA ALA A 248 -2.45 -29.23 1.90
C ALA A 248 -3.25 -28.41 2.92
N LEU A 249 -2.78 -27.19 3.24
CA LEU A 249 -3.43 -26.26 4.16
C LEU A 249 -4.27 -25.25 3.38
N PRO A 250 -5.60 -25.20 3.55
CA PRO A 250 -6.41 -24.11 3.01
C PRO A 250 -5.98 -22.79 3.65
N ALA A 251 -5.84 -21.74 2.81
CA ALA A 251 -5.30 -20.48 3.26
C ALA A 251 -6.07 -19.29 2.71
N VAL A 252 -6.28 -18.25 3.53
CA VAL A 252 -6.81 -16.94 3.16
C VAL A 252 -5.73 -15.90 3.29
N TYR A 253 -5.64 -15.04 2.28
CA TYR A 253 -4.57 -14.05 2.16
C TYR A 253 -5.12 -12.61 2.14
N PRO A 254 -4.34 -11.63 2.66
CA PRO A 254 -4.75 -10.23 2.73
C PRO A 254 -4.54 -9.46 1.41
N PHE A 255 -3.95 -10.08 0.37
CA PHE A 255 -3.69 -9.46 -0.92
C PHE A 255 -3.88 -10.46 -2.06
N ASP A 256 -4.42 -10.01 -3.19
CA ASP A 256 -4.65 -10.82 -4.39
C ASP A 256 -3.36 -11.37 -5.02
N THR A 257 -2.21 -10.72 -4.78
CA THR A 257 -0.89 -11.18 -5.22
C THR A 257 -0.61 -12.63 -4.81
N PHE A 258 -1.05 -13.05 -3.61
CA PHE A 258 -0.90 -14.44 -3.17
C PHE A 258 -1.76 -15.40 -4.02
N THR A 259 -3.02 -15.02 -4.29
CA THR A 259 -3.92 -15.86 -5.10
C THR A 259 -3.44 -15.95 -6.54
N LEU A 260 -2.91 -14.85 -7.09
CA LEU A 260 -2.27 -14.83 -8.42
C LEU A 260 -1.00 -15.70 -8.50
N GLN A 261 -0.34 -15.94 -7.37
CA GLN A 261 0.83 -16.82 -7.24
C GLN A 261 0.47 -18.23 -6.74
N GLY A 262 -0.76 -18.67 -6.94
CA GLY A 262 -1.19 -20.04 -6.66
C GLY A 262 -1.87 -20.26 -5.31
N GLY A 263 -2.07 -19.22 -4.50
CA GLY A 263 -2.82 -19.30 -3.25
C GLY A 263 -4.31 -19.57 -3.45
N LEU A 264 -4.99 -20.09 -2.42
CA LEU A 264 -6.38 -20.52 -2.49
C LEU A 264 -7.35 -19.34 -2.70
N MET A 265 -7.32 -18.34 -1.81
CA MET A 265 -8.15 -17.16 -1.93
C MET A 265 -7.59 -15.95 -1.19
N SER A 266 -7.98 -14.77 -1.65
CA SER A 266 -7.67 -13.51 -0.98
C SER A 266 -8.91 -12.64 -0.86
N TYR A 267 -8.95 -11.82 0.19
CA TYR A 267 -9.95 -10.79 0.39
C TYR A 267 -9.29 -9.50 0.84
N ALA A 268 -9.35 -8.47 0.02
CA ALA A 268 -8.64 -7.22 0.20
C ALA A 268 -9.41 -6.04 -0.38
N GLY A 269 -9.03 -4.81 -0.02
CA GLY A 269 -9.51 -3.61 -0.72
C GLY A 269 -9.16 -3.63 -2.20
N ALA A 270 -10.06 -3.13 -3.04
CA ALA A 270 -9.89 -3.12 -4.49
C ALA A 270 -8.64 -2.32 -4.90
N ARG A 271 -7.86 -2.91 -5.81
CA ARG A 271 -6.54 -2.41 -6.19
C ARG A 271 -6.61 -1.13 -7.03
N GLU A 272 -7.63 -1.01 -7.89
CA GLU A 272 -7.72 0.04 -8.91
C GLU A 272 -7.95 1.42 -8.30
N GLU A 273 -8.56 1.51 -7.12
CA GLU A 273 -8.80 2.78 -6.44
C GLU A 273 -7.52 3.43 -5.89
N THR A 274 -6.47 2.64 -5.63
CA THR A 274 -5.27 3.14 -4.92
C THR A 274 -4.51 4.20 -5.72
N ALA A 275 -4.35 4.03 -7.03
CA ALA A 275 -3.61 4.98 -7.88
C ALA A 275 -4.34 6.33 -7.98
N GLU A 276 -5.67 6.30 -8.14
CA GLU A 276 -6.51 7.50 -8.18
C GLU A 276 -6.46 8.27 -6.85
N MET A 277 -6.60 7.56 -5.74
CA MET A 277 -6.51 8.16 -4.40
C MET A 277 -5.14 8.77 -4.16
N LEU A 278 -4.04 8.06 -4.50
CA LEU A 278 -2.68 8.59 -4.39
C LEU A 278 -2.49 9.86 -5.22
N ALA A 279 -2.88 9.86 -6.50
CA ALA A 279 -2.76 11.01 -7.37
C ALA A 279 -3.53 12.22 -6.84
N SER A 280 -4.72 11.98 -6.29
CA SER A 280 -5.57 13.01 -5.68
C SER A 280 -4.89 13.66 -4.45
N TYR A 281 -4.33 12.85 -3.54
CA TYR A 281 -3.68 13.39 -2.33
C TYR A 281 -2.32 14.03 -2.65
N ILE A 282 -1.57 13.49 -3.60
CA ILE A 282 -0.35 14.13 -4.11
C ILE A 282 -0.68 15.53 -4.65
N ASP A 283 -1.73 15.66 -5.47
CA ASP A 283 -2.17 16.95 -6.02
C ASP A 283 -2.51 17.95 -4.91
N LEU A 284 -3.33 17.53 -3.93
CA LEU A 284 -3.72 18.37 -2.80
C LEU A 284 -2.51 18.86 -2.00
N ILE A 285 -1.59 17.95 -1.65
CA ILE A 285 -0.39 18.27 -0.84
C ILE A 285 0.57 19.18 -1.62
N LEU A 286 0.82 18.90 -2.90
CA LEU A 286 1.68 19.74 -3.73
C LEU A 286 1.09 21.15 -3.98
N ARG A 287 -0.24 21.31 -3.87
CA ARG A 287 -0.93 22.61 -3.88
C ARG A 287 -0.99 23.29 -2.50
N GLY A 288 -0.43 22.66 -1.46
CA GLY A 288 -0.30 23.27 -0.14
C GLY A 288 -1.39 22.86 0.87
N ALA A 289 -2.14 21.80 0.63
CA ALA A 289 -3.04 21.25 1.65
C ALA A 289 -2.23 20.73 2.85
N ASP A 290 -2.74 20.97 4.05
CA ASP A 290 -2.13 20.49 5.27
C ASP A 290 -2.40 19.00 5.46
N VAL A 291 -1.34 18.21 5.50
CA VAL A 291 -1.39 16.76 5.69
C VAL A 291 -2.09 16.37 6.99
N ALA A 292 -1.95 17.19 8.02
CA ALA A 292 -2.58 16.96 9.33
C ALA A 292 -4.12 16.98 9.27
N GLU A 293 -4.70 17.67 8.27
CA GLU A 293 -6.14 17.79 8.09
C GLU A 293 -6.71 16.86 7.01
N LEU A 294 -5.84 16.16 6.25
CA LEU A 294 -6.29 15.22 5.22
C LEU A 294 -6.62 13.85 5.86
N PRO A 295 -7.89 13.42 5.87
CA PRO A 295 -8.29 12.19 6.54
C PRO A 295 -7.66 10.96 5.88
N VAL A 296 -7.35 9.94 6.68
CA VAL A 296 -6.97 8.62 6.15
C VAL A 296 -8.21 8.01 5.49
N GLN A 297 -8.06 7.58 4.25
CA GLN A 297 -9.15 6.94 3.51
C GLN A 297 -8.98 5.41 3.47
N PHE A 298 -10.11 4.74 3.33
CA PHE A 298 -10.17 3.29 3.11
C PHE A 298 -10.62 2.99 1.69
N SER A 299 -10.25 1.81 1.18
CA SER A 299 -10.86 1.29 -0.03
C SER A 299 -12.38 1.21 0.14
N ARG A 300 -13.11 1.70 -0.85
CA ARG A 300 -14.59 1.73 -0.84
C ARG A 300 -15.19 0.38 -1.24
N SER A 301 -14.43 -0.41 -1.94
CA SER A 301 -14.80 -1.74 -2.41
C SER A 301 -13.77 -2.78 -2.01
N PHE A 302 -14.23 -4.02 -1.86
CA PHE A 302 -13.39 -5.16 -1.50
C PHE A 302 -13.54 -6.25 -2.56
N GLU A 303 -12.43 -6.91 -2.86
CA GLU A 303 -12.38 -8.00 -3.82
C GLU A 303 -12.10 -9.34 -3.14
N LEU A 304 -12.98 -10.30 -3.43
CA LEU A 304 -12.76 -11.72 -3.17
C LEU A 304 -12.22 -12.35 -4.45
N VAL A 305 -10.98 -12.81 -4.42
CA VAL A 305 -10.35 -13.55 -5.53
C VAL A 305 -10.14 -14.99 -5.10
N ILE A 306 -10.61 -15.95 -5.90
CA ILE A 306 -10.53 -17.37 -5.59
C ILE A 306 -9.79 -18.10 -6.71
N ASN A 307 -8.88 -18.99 -6.35
CA ASN A 307 -8.19 -19.89 -7.28
C ASN A 307 -8.86 -21.28 -7.25
N GLU A 308 -9.61 -21.56 -8.27
CA GLU A 308 -10.38 -22.82 -8.38
C GLU A 308 -9.44 -24.03 -8.54
N LYS A 309 -8.29 -23.88 -9.22
CA LYS A 309 -7.28 -24.95 -9.30
C LYS A 309 -6.70 -25.28 -7.93
N ALA A 310 -6.39 -24.27 -7.12
CA ALA A 310 -5.90 -24.46 -5.77
C ALA A 310 -6.96 -25.14 -4.88
N ALA A 311 -8.22 -24.75 -5.00
CA ALA A 311 -9.32 -25.40 -4.29
C ALA A 311 -9.44 -26.89 -4.68
N ALA A 312 -9.44 -27.21 -5.98
CA ALA A 312 -9.48 -28.58 -6.48
C ALA A 312 -8.29 -29.43 -6.02
N ALA A 313 -7.07 -28.85 -6.01
CA ALA A 313 -5.86 -29.53 -5.53
C ALA A 313 -5.91 -29.87 -4.03
N LEU A 314 -6.65 -29.06 -3.24
CA LEU A 314 -6.92 -29.29 -1.81
C LEU A 314 -8.13 -30.23 -1.58
N GLY A 315 -8.78 -30.72 -2.63
CA GLY A 315 -10.01 -31.52 -2.52
C GLY A 315 -11.22 -30.71 -2.05
N LEU A 316 -11.19 -29.39 -2.17
CA LEU A 316 -12.25 -28.48 -1.73
C LEU A 316 -13.21 -28.20 -2.89
N SER A 317 -14.52 -28.21 -2.60
CA SER A 317 -15.54 -27.76 -3.52
C SER A 317 -15.83 -26.28 -3.30
N LEU A 318 -15.82 -25.47 -4.35
CA LEU A 318 -16.14 -24.05 -4.25
C LEU A 318 -17.67 -23.87 -4.04
N PRO A 319 -18.11 -23.42 -2.84
CA PRO A 319 -19.53 -23.17 -2.55
C PRO A 319 -20.15 -22.16 -3.51
N ALA A 320 -21.43 -22.33 -3.84
CA ALA A 320 -22.16 -21.41 -4.71
C ALA A 320 -22.19 -19.98 -4.15
N SER A 321 -22.30 -19.83 -2.83
CA SER A 321 -22.24 -18.56 -2.12
C SER A 321 -20.90 -17.80 -2.33
N LEU A 322 -19.77 -18.49 -2.28
CA LEU A 322 -18.46 -17.92 -2.56
C LEU A 322 -18.30 -17.58 -4.05
N ARG A 323 -18.81 -18.45 -4.94
CA ARG A 323 -18.79 -18.23 -6.39
C ARG A 323 -19.54 -16.96 -6.79
N ILE A 324 -20.70 -16.70 -6.18
CA ILE A 324 -21.52 -15.49 -6.45
C ILE A 324 -20.82 -14.22 -5.90
N ARG A 325 -20.16 -14.32 -4.76
CA ARG A 325 -19.51 -13.16 -4.12
C ARG A 325 -18.12 -12.84 -4.68
N ALA A 326 -17.49 -13.80 -5.37
CA ALA A 326 -16.17 -13.60 -5.93
C ALA A 326 -16.21 -12.61 -7.11
N GLN A 327 -15.38 -11.56 -7.04
CA GLN A 327 -15.16 -10.65 -8.16
C GLN A 327 -14.29 -11.29 -9.25
N ARG A 328 -13.41 -12.22 -8.85
CA ARG A 328 -12.53 -12.94 -9.79
C ARG A 328 -12.38 -14.41 -9.37
N ILE A 329 -12.51 -15.31 -10.33
CA ILE A 329 -12.22 -16.74 -10.17
C ILE A 329 -11.12 -17.09 -11.18
N LEU A 330 -9.99 -17.57 -10.66
CA LEU A 330 -8.85 -18.03 -11.46
C LEU A 330 -9.05 -19.54 -11.72
N SER A 331 -9.11 -19.93 -13.00
CA SER A 331 -9.30 -21.30 -13.49
C SER A 331 -8.07 -21.84 -14.23
#